data_07d86903ac94bcb6730424ed494caa4f
#
_entry.id   07d86903ac94bcb6730424ed494caa4f
#
_cell.length_a   1.000
_cell.length_b   1.000
_cell.length_c   1.000
_cell.angle_alpha   90.00
_cell.angle_beta   90.00
_cell.angle_gamma   90.00
#
_symmetry.space_group_name_H-M   'P 1'
#
loop_
_entity.id
_entity.type
_entity.pdbx_description
1 polymer ?
#
loop_
_entity_poly.entity_id
_entity_poly.type
_entity_poly.pdbx_seq_one_letter_code
_entity_poly.pdbx_strand_id
1 'polypeptide(L)'
;MAFLPQRNFVEDILANNYNLNNGTTAFTSTNIAEYNTFSIQVNTTGLGGSNRFVLEQSNDGSNWIPINEDIYVLDLGSGTLSIQKADFSGKYLRVRLLDAGNGTITIILISKR
;
A
#
# COMPACT_ATOMS: atom_id res chain seq x y z
N MET A 1 0.54 -28.69 -26.73
CA MET A 1 1.36 -27.76 -25.95
C MET A 1 0.50 -27.10 -24.88
N ALA A 2 0.98 -27.11 -23.67
CA ALA A 2 0.28 -26.44 -22.59
C ALA A 2 0.72 -24.98 -22.52
N PHE A 3 -0.25 -24.08 -22.45
CA PHE A 3 0.02 -22.66 -22.23
C PHE A 3 -0.07 -22.37 -20.75
N LEU A 4 1.00 -21.81 -20.22
CA LEU A 4 0.92 -21.25 -18.88
C LEU A 4 0.12 -19.95 -18.95
N PRO A 5 -0.83 -19.73 -18.03
CA PRO A 5 -1.54 -18.46 -17.99
C PRO A 5 -0.55 -17.34 -17.74
N GLN A 6 -0.65 -16.28 -18.52
CA GLN A 6 0.13 -15.08 -18.28
C GLN A 6 -0.33 -14.44 -16.98
N ARG A 7 0.64 -14.03 -16.20
CA ARG A 7 0.33 -13.23 -15.02
C ARG A 7 -0.05 -11.83 -15.46
N ASN A 8 -1.27 -11.43 -15.16
CA ASN A 8 -1.76 -10.08 -15.40
C ASN A 8 -1.70 -9.26 -14.12
N PHE A 9 -0.81 -9.61 -13.20
CA PHE A 9 -0.63 -8.91 -11.96
C PHE A 9 0.82 -8.94 -11.50
N VAL A 10 1.15 -8.00 -10.64
CA VAL A 10 2.42 -7.98 -9.92
C VAL A 10 2.14 -7.82 -8.44
N GLU A 11 2.95 -8.47 -7.60
CA GLU A 11 2.90 -8.35 -6.16
C GLU A 11 4.11 -7.56 -5.68
N ASP A 12 3.86 -6.52 -4.90
CA ASP A 12 4.87 -5.75 -4.20
C ASP A 12 4.62 -5.84 -2.71
N ILE A 13 5.61 -6.27 -1.95
CA ILE A 13 5.55 -6.21 -0.49
C ILE A 13 6.17 -4.88 -0.08
N LEU A 14 5.32 -3.91 0.24
CA LEU A 14 5.75 -2.55 0.58
C LEU A 14 6.34 -2.49 1.98
N ALA A 15 5.83 -3.30 2.89
CA ALA A 15 6.33 -3.45 4.26
C ALA A 15 6.15 -4.89 4.69
N ASN A 16 7.14 -5.47 5.36
CA ASN A 16 7.11 -6.85 5.82
C ASN A 16 7.44 -6.89 7.31
N ASN A 17 6.44 -7.10 8.13
CA ASN A 17 6.58 -7.08 9.60
C ASN A 17 7.35 -5.86 10.09
N TYR A 18 7.03 -4.71 9.49
CA TYR A 18 7.74 -3.47 9.78
C TYR A 18 7.33 -2.94 11.15
N ASN A 19 8.32 -2.66 11.98
CA ASN A 19 8.11 -2.07 13.29
C ASN A 19 7.94 -0.56 13.12
N LEU A 20 6.77 -0.04 13.50
CA LEU A 20 6.42 1.38 13.33
C LEU A 20 7.33 2.31 14.13
N ASN A 21 7.97 1.81 15.20
CA ASN A 21 8.92 2.59 15.98
C ASN A 21 10.20 2.92 15.21
N ASN A 22 10.43 2.28 14.05
CA ASN A 22 11.62 2.55 13.24
C ASN A 22 11.51 3.84 12.41
N GLY A 23 10.34 4.47 12.35
CA GLY A 23 10.18 5.84 11.86
C GLY A 23 9.95 6.01 10.36
N THR A 24 9.92 4.95 9.55
CA THR A 24 9.54 5.06 8.15
C THR A 24 8.07 5.44 8.03
N THR A 25 7.75 6.47 7.25
CA THR A 25 6.38 6.96 7.09
C THR A 25 5.82 6.79 5.68
N ALA A 26 6.63 6.37 4.72
CA ALA A 26 6.17 6.17 3.35
C ALA A 26 6.72 4.85 2.80
N PHE A 27 5.84 4.08 2.18
CA PHE A 27 6.14 2.77 1.61
C PHE A 27 5.75 2.79 0.14
N THR A 28 6.74 2.75 -0.75
CA THR A 28 6.58 3.03 -2.18
C THR A 28 6.70 1.75 -3.00
N SER A 29 5.82 1.60 -3.99
CA SER A 29 5.83 0.49 -4.92
C SER A 29 6.98 0.59 -5.93
N THR A 30 7.23 -0.50 -6.65
CA THR A 30 7.96 -0.46 -7.91
C THR A 30 7.14 0.26 -8.97
N ASN A 31 7.69 0.45 -10.17
CA ASN A 31 6.96 1.05 -11.28
C ASN A 31 5.83 0.12 -11.71
N ILE A 32 4.58 0.57 -11.57
CA ILE A 32 3.38 -0.18 -11.91
C ILE A 32 2.56 0.50 -13.01
N ALA A 33 3.23 1.24 -13.91
CA ALA A 33 2.57 2.03 -14.96
C ALA A 33 1.72 1.19 -15.91
N GLU A 34 2.02 -0.10 -16.06
CA GLU A 34 1.27 -0.99 -16.95
C GLU A 34 -0.05 -1.50 -16.34
N TYR A 35 -0.31 -1.18 -15.08
CA TYR A 35 -1.46 -1.71 -14.34
C TYR A 35 -2.42 -0.58 -14.04
N ASN A 36 -3.71 -0.86 -14.09
CA ASN A 36 -4.75 0.17 -13.90
C ASN A 36 -5.67 -0.10 -12.71
N THR A 37 -5.52 -1.23 -12.05
CA THR A 37 -6.22 -1.55 -10.81
C THR A 37 -5.25 -2.04 -9.77
N PHE A 38 -5.58 -1.83 -8.51
CA PHE A 38 -4.76 -2.36 -7.43
C PHE A 38 -5.62 -2.80 -6.24
N SER A 39 -5.03 -3.67 -5.45
CA SER A 39 -5.55 -4.10 -4.16
C SER A 39 -4.43 -3.98 -3.14
N ILE A 40 -4.71 -3.36 -2.02
CA ILE A 40 -3.76 -3.25 -0.90
C ILE A 40 -4.33 -4.01 0.28
N GLN A 41 -3.51 -4.87 0.86
CA GLN A 41 -3.81 -5.55 2.11
C GLN A 41 -2.84 -5.07 3.17
N VAL A 42 -3.36 -4.64 4.29
CA VAL A 42 -2.55 -4.19 5.43
C VAL A 42 -2.85 -5.13 6.60
N ASN A 43 -1.86 -5.91 6.99
CA ASN A 43 -1.94 -6.79 8.16
C ASN A 43 -1.24 -6.11 9.32
N THR A 44 -1.87 -6.10 10.48
CA THR A 44 -1.37 -5.41 11.66
C THR A 44 -1.22 -6.37 12.83
N THR A 45 -0.27 -6.11 13.70
CA THR A 45 -0.06 -6.87 14.93
C THR A 45 0.34 -5.92 16.06
N GLY A 46 -0.44 -5.94 17.12
CA GLY A 46 -0.13 -5.19 18.34
C GLY A 46 -0.11 -3.68 18.16
N LEU A 47 -0.96 -3.15 17.28
CA LEU A 47 -1.02 -1.70 17.08
C LEU A 47 -1.49 -0.99 18.33
N GLY A 48 -0.81 0.09 18.67
CA GLY A 48 -1.20 1.02 19.70
C GLY A 48 -1.05 2.44 19.23
N GLY A 49 -1.72 3.38 19.88
CA GLY A 49 -1.72 4.77 19.47
C GLY A 49 -2.60 5.05 18.27
N SER A 50 -2.36 6.18 17.62
CA SER A 50 -3.08 6.60 16.41
C SER A 50 -2.29 6.17 15.18
N ASN A 51 -2.96 5.50 14.25
CA ASN A 51 -2.35 5.01 13.02
C ASN A 51 -3.29 5.33 11.86
N ARG A 52 -2.91 6.33 11.06
CA ARG A 52 -3.68 6.76 9.89
C ARG A 52 -2.78 6.85 8.68
N PHE A 53 -3.31 6.52 7.51
CA PHE A 53 -2.55 6.63 6.27
C PHE A 53 -3.40 7.12 5.12
N VAL A 54 -2.72 7.60 4.08
CA VAL A 54 -3.31 8.00 2.81
C VAL A 54 -2.61 7.26 1.69
N LEU A 55 -3.31 7.14 0.55
CA LEU A 55 -2.75 6.58 -0.67
C LEU A 55 -2.38 7.71 -1.61
N GLU A 56 -1.18 7.65 -2.15
CA GLU A 56 -0.67 8.67 -3.06
C GLU A 56 -0.08 8.01 -4.31
N GLN A 57 -0.06 8.77 -5.39
CA GLN A 57 0.53 8.32 -6.65
C GLN A 57 1.51 9.36 -7.18
N SER A 58 2.42 8.92 -8.02
CA SER A 58 3.40 9.79 -8.65
C SER A 58 3.78 9.26 -10.02
N ASN A 59 4.10 10.15 -10.95
CA ASN A 59 4.64 9.80 -12.26
C ASN A 59 6.16 9.88 -12.32
N ASP A 60 6.78 10.52 -11.35
CA ASP A 60 8.23 10.73 -11.33
C ASP A 60 8.92 10.17 -10.09
N GLY A 61 8.15 9.70 -9.11
CA GLY A 61 8.69 9.19 -7.85
C GLY A 61 9.10 10.27 -6.86
N SER A 62 8.92 11.54 -7.19
CA SER A 62 9.33 12.67 -6.34
C SER A 62 8.18 13.56 -5.95
N ASN A 63 7.25 13.78 -6.87
CA ASN A 63 6.06 14.59 -6.63
C ASN A 63 4.85 13.69 -6.48
N TRP A 64 4.17 13.79 -5.35
CA TRP A 64 3.10 12.89 -4.96
C TRP A 64 1.77 13.63 -4.83
N ILE A 65 0.72 13.00 -5.35
CA ILE A 65 -0.65 13.52 -5.24
C ILE A 65 -1.55 12.44 -4.64
N PRO A 66 -2.58 12.82 -3.88
CA PRO A 66 -3.53 11.84 -3.36
C PRO A 66 -4.24 11.10 -4.49
N ILE A 67 -4.42 9.79 -4.34
CA ILE A 67 -5.25 9.01 -5.26
C ILE A 67 -6.72 9.35 -5.02
N ASN A 68 -7.07 9.58 -3.76
CA ASN A 68 -8.38 10.03 -3.34
C ASN A 68 -8.22 10.89 -2.09
N GLU A 69 -9.33 11.41 -1.56
CA GLU A 69 -9.33 12.21 -0.35
C GLU A 69 -9.51 11.38 0.92
N ASP A 70 -9.54 10.05 0.81
CA ASP A 70 -9.83 9.18 1.95
C ASP A 70 -8.62 9.07 2.86
N ILE A 71 -8.89 9.15 4.15
CA ILE A 71 -7.93 8.84 5.20
C ILE A 71 -8.35 7.50 5.80
N TYR A 72 -7.42 6.55 5.79
CA TYR A 72 -7.66 5.21 6.30
C TYR A 72 -7.14 5.11 7.73
N VAL A 73 -7.97 4.58 8.62
CA VAL A 73 -7.64 4.46 10.04
C VAL A 73 -7.37 2.99 10.34
N LEU A 74 -6.21 2.73 10.94
CA LEU A 74 -5.85 1.41 11.45
C LEU A 74 -6.08 1.42 12.96
N ASP A 75 -7.30 1.13 13.37
CA ASP A 75 -7.68 1.12 14.78
C ASP A 75 -7.75 -0.29 15.38
N LEU A 76 -7.38 -1.30 14.58
CA LEU A 76 -7.35 -2.68 15.03
C LEU A 76 -5.99 -2.97 15.68
N GLY A 77 -5.99 -3.46 16.91
CA GLY A 77 -4.76 -3.91 17.55
C GLY A 77 -4.05 -4.98 16.73
N SER A 78 -4.81 -5.95 16.23
CA SER A 78 -4.33 -6.95 15.27
C SER A 78 -5.46 -7.24 14.30
N GLY A 79 -5.17 -7.25 13.00
CA GLY A 79 -6.20 -7.48 12.00
C GLY A 79 -5.73 -7.22 10.59
N THR A 80 -6.68 -7.20 9.67
CA THR A 80 -6.42 -7.02 8.24
C THR A 80 -7.39 -5.99 7.68
N LEU A 81 -6.83 -5.01 6.95
CA LEU A 81 -7.58 -4.04 6.16
C LEU A 81 -7.30 -4.31 4.69
N SER A 82 -8.35 -4.29 3.86
CA SER A 82 -8.20 -4.47 2.41
C SER A 82 -8.83 -3.29 1.68
N ILE A 83 -8.09 -2.74 0.71
CA ILE A 83 -8.51 -1.61 -0.12
C ILE A 83 -8.37 -2.01 -1.57
N GLN A 84 -9.43 -1.80 -2.36
CA GLN A 84 -9.42 -2.07 -3.79
C GLN A 84 -9.79 -0.82 -4.54
N LYS A 85 -9.00 -0.47 -5.56
CA LYS A 85 -9.23 0.70 -6.40
C LYS A 85 -9.03 0.35 -7.86
N ALA A 86 -9.81 1.00 -8.71
CA ALA A 86 -9.68 0.98 -10.16
C ALA A 86 -9.18 2.35 -10.63
N ASP A 87 -8.90 2.47 -11.93
CA ASP A 87 -8.54 3.73 -12.58
C ASP A 87 -7.25 4.38 -12.06
N PHE A 88 -6.32 3.53 -11.60
CA PHE A 88 -4.99 4.01 -11.26
C PHE A 88 -4.23 4.35 -12.54
N SER A 89 -3.62 5.53 -12.59
CA SER A 89 -2.93 6.03 -13.78
C SER A 89 -1.50 6.51 -13.51
N GLY A 90 -1.02 6.42 -12.30
CA GLY A 90 0.36 6.80 -11.95
C GLY A 90 1.37 5.70 -12.27
N LYS A 91 2.65 6.02 -12.13
CA LYS A 91 3.73 5.02 -12.23
C LYS A 91 4.05 4.37 -10.90
N TYR A 92 3.88 5.11 -9.83
CA TYR A 92 4.22 4.66 -8.47
C TYR A 92 3.04 4.92 -7.56
N LEU A 93 2.85 4.00 -6.63
CA LEU A 93 1.89 4.13 -5.55
C LEU A 93 2.64 4.07 -4.24
N ARG A 94 2.21 4.86 -3.26
CA ARG A 94 2.73 4.73 -1.91
C ARG A 94 1.63 4.82 -0.87
N VAL A 95 1.88 4.14 0.22
CA VAL A 95 1.13 4.30 1.47
C VAL A 95 1.94 5.26 2.33
N ARG A 96 1.36 6.40 2.68
CA ARG A 96 2.02 7.38 3.53
C ARG A 96 1.28 7.49 4.85
N LEU A 97 1.99 7.23 5.94
CA LEU A 97 1.44 7.33 7.28
C LEU A 97 1.32 8.79 7.68
N LEU A 98 0.13 9.20 8.09
CA LEU A 98 -0.10 10.51 8.69
C LEU A 98 0.26 10.49 10.17
N ASP A 99 -0.10 9.39 10.84
CA ASP A 99 0.26 9.12 12.23
C ASP A 99 0.80 7.69 12.30
N ALA A 100 1.81 7.50 13.10
CA ALA A 100 2.32 6.16 13.39
C ALA A 100 2.47 6.03 14.90
N GLY A 101 1.75 5.07 15.47
CA GLY A 101 1.90 4.67 16.86
C GLY A 101 2.98 3.61 17.02
N ASN A 102 2.64 2.49 17.62
CA ASN A 102 3.56 1.36 17.77
C ASN A 102 2.91 0.08 17.24
N GLY A 103 3.69 -0.99 17.15
CA GLY A 103 3.28 -2.26 16.61
C GLY A 103 3.96 -2.57 15.29
N THR A 104 3.51 -3.61 14.61
CA THR A 104 4.07 -4.04 13.32
C THR A 104 3.01 -4.07 12.24
N ILE A 105 3.42 -3.77 11.00
CA ILE A 105 2.55 -3.82 9.83
C ILE A 105 3.22 -4.57 8.68
N THR A 106 2.38 -5.24 7.89
CA THR A 106 2.76 -5.82 6.61
C THR A 106 1.82 -5.24 5.56
N ILE A 107 2.37 -4.68 4.50
CA ILE A 107 1.60 -4.05 3.42
C ILE A 107 1.91 -4.79 2.12
N ILE A 108 0.89 -5.38 1.52
CA ILE A 108 1.00 -6.13 0.28
C ILE A 108 0.17 -5.44 -0.78
N LEU A 109 0.81 -5.08 -1.89
CA LEU A 109 0.16 -4.47 -3.03
C LEU A 109 0.10 -5.48 -4.18
N ILE A 110 -1.10 -5.69 -4.71
CA ILE A 110 -1.31 -6.44 -5.94
C ILE A 110 -1.81 -5.46 -6.99
N SER A 111 -1.07 -5.33 -8.09
CA SER A 111 -1.45 -4.49 -9.21
C SER A 111 -1.86 -5.36 -10.38
N LYS A 112 -2.96 -5.01 -11.05
CA LYS A 112 -3.58 -5.80 -12.11
C LYS A 112 -3.86 -4.95 -13.33
N ARG A 113 -3.87 -5.61 -14.47
CA ARG A 113 -4.37 -5.03 -15.70
C ARG A 113 -5.87 -5.22 -15.84
#